data_151d0a9bb045baa2313508b6ab1d2941
#
_entry.id   151d0a9bb045baa2313508b6ab1d2941
#
_cell.length_a   1.000
_cell.length_b   1.000
_cell.length_c   1.000
_cell.angle_alpha   90.00
_cell.angle_beta   90.00
_cell.angle_gamma   90.00
#
_symmetry.space_group_name_H-M   'P 1'
#
loop_
_entity.id
_entity.type
_entity.pdbx_description
1 polymer ?
#
loop_
_entity_poly.entity_id
_entity_poly.type
_entity_poly.pdbx_seq_one_letter_code
_entity_poly.pdbx_strand_id
1 'polypeptide(L)'
;MLLACGGAAVAILARDPRLRYGAGAVALVVSPALVAGNVWDTARFVELRRDPAELAALIAAVAVGVAAGAALFHRVPWGFPVTAFAVLPLRLPVQIGGQTSHLLVPLYLVIAAGFACFAYQALAPRQRGARSRPDGRSPSPGDRSALTWLERLLAATLVLYAIQTAYSADVSNAIENAAFFLVPFAVMFVLLTEVSWTRRLLGGVLIAVAGVGLVFAAVGFVEYAARDLLLSRGELLQSNQLHLYFRVNSLFYDPNIFGRYLALAIVALAAYMGWARGVGAPVLAGAVAGILLAALALTYSITSFVALVAGLLAVVALRWGLRWALGGGAAVLACGAVFLLVSGTGKADLGSAKNFDTTTSGRVDLVQGGIRLVGDRPVWGWGSGSFGAAFSRHIERAKTTVSHSEPITVGAEQGGIGLLVYVPLVVVSLIVVLRGAARSAEGAAVASCFVAMLVHSLGYAVWTTDPATWALLGVGAILAAPRAPPDEVPATHAVADATPPPHPRPAAV
;
A
#
# COMPACT_ATOMS: atom_id res chain seq x y z
N MET A 1 0.74 -18.46 14.19
CA MET A 1 1.33 -17.13 13.92
C MET A 1 2.75 -17.19 13.41
N LEU A 2 3.73 -17.78 14.15
CA LEU A 2 5.13 -17.83 13.71
C LEU A 2 5.34 -18.52 12.35
N LEU A 3 4.58 -19.57 12.02
CA LEU A 3 4.65 -20.20 10.70
C LEU A 3 4.14 -19.28 9.58
N ALA A 4 3.06 -18.55 9.79
CA ALA A 4 2.50 -17.65 8.77
C ALA A 4 3.40 -16.43 8.55
N CYS A 5 3.68 -15.66 9.60
CA CYS A 5 4.52 -14.47 9.52
C CYS A 5 5.99 -14.82 9.23
N GLY A 6 6.51 -15.91 9.82
CA GLY A 6 7.87 -16.41 9.55
C GLY A 6 8.02 -16.89 8.11
N GLY A 7 7.03 -17.62 7.57
CA GLY A 7 6.99 -18.00 6.16
C GLY A 7 7.01 -16.79 5.23
N ALA A 8 6.19 -15.76 5.52
CA ALA A 8 6.18 -14.51 4.76
C ALA A 8 7.53 -13.75 4.87
N ALA A 9 8.15 -13.72 6.06
CA ALA A 9 9.46 -13.12 6.27
C ALA A 9 10.56 -13.85 5.48
N VAL A 10 10.55 -15.20 5.51
CA VAL A 10 11.46 -16.00 4.69
C VAL A 10 11.22 -15.77 3.20
N ALA A 11 9.97 -15.65 2.75
CA ALA A 11 9.66 -15.35 1.34
C ALA A 11 10.24 -14.00 0.89
N ILE A 12 10.26 -12.98 1.76
CA ILE A 12 10.92 -11.69 1.49
C ILE A 12 12.45 -11.86 1.41
N LEU A 13 13.06 -12.58 2.34
CA LEU A 13 14.52 -12.64 2.50
C LEU A 13 15.19 -13.66 1.57
N ALA A 14 14.48 -14.74 1.19
CA ALA A 14 15.06 -15.83 0.43
C ALA A 14 15.45 -15.42 -0.99
N ARG A 15 16.66 -15.78 -1.40
CA ARG A 15 17.16 -15.61 -2.78
C ARG A 15 16.94 -16.85 -3.63
N ASP A 16 16.92 -18.02 -3.00
CA ASP A 16 16.56 -19.27 -3.68
C ASP A 16 15.05 -19.31 -3.96
N PRO A 17 14.64 -19.48 -5.24
CA PRO A 17 13.23 -19.53 -5.60
C PRO A 17 12.44 -20.64 -4.89
N ARG A 18 13.05 -21.80 -4.67
CA ARG A 18 12.38 -22.92 -3.99
C ARG A 18 12.04 -22.57 -2.55
N LEU A 19 12.99 -21.98 -1.84
CA LEU A 19 12.78 -21.53 -0.46
C LEU A 19 11.78 -20.38 -0.42
N ARG A 20 11.88 -19.40 -1.31
CA ARG A 20 10.98 -18.23 -1.41
C ARG A 20 9.53 -18.67 -1.60
N TYR A 21 9.26 -19.45 -2.64
CA TYR A 21 7.89 -19.86 -2.95
C TYR A 21 7.39 -20.96 -2.02
N GLY A 22 8.27 -21.84 -1.51
CA GLY A 22 7.90 -22.79 -0.48
C GLY A 22 7.45 -22.12 0.81
N ALA A 23 8.21 -21.15 1.30
CA ALA A 23 7.88 -20.38 2.50
C ALA A 23 6.63 -19.51 2.30
N GLY A 24 6.48 -18.87 1.14
CA GLY A 24 5.29 -18.11 0.77
C GLY A 24 4.04 -18.98 0.70
N ALA A 25 4.13 -20.21 0.17
CA ALA A 25 3.02 -21.17 0.17
C ALA A 25 2.59 -21.54 1.59
N VAL A 26 3.55 -21.83 2.47
CA VAL A 26 3.26 -22.07 3.90
C VAL A 26 2.54 -20.88 4.51
N ALA A 27 3.01 -19.65 4.26
CA ALA A 27 2.37 -18.44 4.78
C ALA A 27 0.92 -18.29 4.29
N LEU A 28 0.67 -18.46 2.98
CA LEU A 28 -0.66 -18.33 2.38
C LEU A 28 -1.64 -19.45 2.79
N VAL A 29 -1.16 -20.64 3.11
CA VAL A 29 -2.01 -21.75 3.58
C VAL A 29 -2.29 -21.64 5.07
N VAL A 30 -1.28 -21.30 5.87
CA VAL A 30 -1.43 -21.20 7.33
C VAL A 30 -2.29 -19.99 7.73
N SER A 31 -2.24 -18.86 7.00
CA SER A 31 -3.05 -17.68 7.33
C SER A 31 -4.56 -17.95 7.36
N PRO A 32 -5.21 -18.51 6.34
CA PRO A 32 -6.62 -18.87 6.41
C PRO A 32 -6.93 -19.91 7.49
N ALA A 33 -6.01 -20.87 7.73
CA ALA A 33 -6.17 -21.86 8.79
C ALA A 33 -6.19 -21.23 10.19
N LEU A 34 -5.36 -20.19 10.43
CA LEU A 34 -5.37 -19.44 11.66
C LEU A 34 -6.70 -18.71 11.88
N VAL A 35 -7.24 -18.08 10.82
CA VAL A 35 -8.56 -17.43 10.87
C VAL A 35 -9.66 -18.47 11.15
N ALA A 36 -9.64 -19.60 10.44
CA ALA A 36 -10.59 -20.68 10.67
C ALA A 36 -10.55 -21.18 12.11
N GLY A 37 -9.34 -21.31 12.70
CA GLY A 37 -9.18 -21.63 14.12
C GLY A 37 -9.74 -20.55 15.06
N ASN A 38 -9.57 -19.28 14.71
CA ASN A 38 -10.04 -18.15 15.50
C ASN A 38 -11.59 -18.02 15.52
N VAL A 39 -12.24 -18.41 14.42
CA VAL A 39 -13.71 -18.36 14.27
C VAL A 39 -14.37 -19.72 14.42
N TRP A 40 -13.65 -20.74 14.91
CA TRP A 40 -14.05 -22.14 14.90
C TRP A 40 -15.41 -22.40 15.55
N ASP A 41 -15.70 -21.73 16.64
CA ASP A 41 -16.92 -21.90 17.46
C ASP A 41 -18.01 -20.86 17.15
N THR A 42 -17.80 -20.02 16.12
CA THR A 42 -18.84 -19.06 15.71
C THR A 42 -20.00 -19.78 15.01
N ALA A 43 -21.24 -19.31 15.24
CA ALA A 43 -22.45 -19.95 14.75
C ALA A 43 -22.39 -20.21 13.25
N ARG A 44 -21.94 -19.25 12.45
CA ARG A 44 -21.83 -19.34 10.98
C ARG A 44 -20.78 -20.34 10.53
N PHE A 45 -19.64 -20.43 11.22
CA PHE A 45 -18.61 -21.41 10.87
C PHE A 45 -19.01 -22.82 11.31
N VAL A 46 -19.75 -22.97 12.40
CA VAL A 46 -20.39 -24.24 12.80
C VAL A 46 -21.42 -24.68 11.76
N GLU A 47 -22.24 -23.77 11.22
CA GLU A 47 -23.21 -24.04 10.16
C GLU A 47 -22.49 -24.50 8.88
N LEU A 48 -21.49 -23.78 8.41
CA LEU A 48 -20.68 -24.13 7.24
C LEU A 48 -20.01 -25.52 7.36
N ARG A 49 -19.57 -25.89 8.59
CA ARG A 49 -19.00 -27.22 8.84
C ARG A 49 -20.03 -28.36 8.85
N ARG A 50 -21.30 -28.04 9.08
CA ARG A 50 -22.39 -29.04 9.05
C ARG A 50 -22.73 -29.47 7.62
N ASP A 51 -22.41 -28.63 6.63
CA ASP A 51 -22.53 -28.98 5.21
C ASP A 51 -21.13 -29.08 4.56
N PRO A 52 -20.50 -30.26 4.62
CA PRO A 52 -19.17 -30.48 4.03
C PRO A 52 -19.18 -30.33 2.49
N ALA A 53 -20.32 -30.49 1.85
CA ALA A 53 -20.43 -30.31 0.41
C ALA A 53 -20.35 -28.80 0.05
N GLU A 54 -21.00 -27.92 0.81
CA GLU A 54 -20.91 -26.47 0.62
C GLU A 54 -19.48 -25.98 0.85
N LEU A 55 -18.84 -26.43 1.93
CA LEU A 55 -17.45 -26.09 2.23
C LEU A 55 -16.49 -26.57 1.12
N ALA A 56 -16.66 -27.80 0.65
CA ALA A 56 -15.86 -28.34 -0.45
C ALA A 56 -16.09 -27.58 -1.76
N ALA A 57 -17.32 -27.23 -2.07
CA ALA A 57 -17.67 -26.41 -3.25
C ALA A 57 -17.03 -25.02 -3.19
N LEU A 58 -17.04 -24.37 -2.03
CA LEU A 58 -16.38 -23.07 -1.82
C LEU A 58 -14.87 -23.17 -2.04
N ILE A 59 -14.21 -24.17 -1.42
CA ILE A 59 -12.77 -24.39 -1.59
C ILE A 59 -12.45 -24.68 -3.06
N ALA A 60 -13.24 -25.53 -3.73
CA ALA A 60 -13.06 -25.83 -5.14
C ALA A 60 -13.23 -24.57 -6.02
N ALA A 61 -14.24 -23.74 -5.76
CA ALA A 61 -14.47 -22.51 -6.50
C ALA A 61 -13.27 -21.54 -6.36
N VAL A 62 -12.73 -21.38 -5.13
CA VAL A 62 -11.54 -20.59 -4.89
C VAL A 62 -10.33 -21.16 -5.63
N ALA A 63 -10.10 -22.48 -5.56
CA ALA A 63 -9.00 -23.15 -6.24
C ALA A 63 -9.09 -22.99 -7.77
N VAL A 64 -10.27 -23.16 -8.35
CA VAL A 64 -10.52 -22.95 -9.78
C VAL A 64 -10.27 -21.48 -10.16
N GLY A 65 -10.78 -20.53 -9.36
CA GLY A 65 -10.55 -19.10 -9.58
C GLY A 65 -9.08 -18.72 -9.57
N VAL A 66 -8.31 -19.26 -8.59
CA VAL A 66 -6.86 -19.06 -8.48
C VAL A 66 -6.13 -19.68 -9.67
N ALA A 67 -6.49 -20.91 -10.08
CA ALA A 67 -5.87 -21.58 -11.23
C ALA A 67 -6.17 -20.84 -12.54
N ALA A 68 -7.41 -20.41 -12.76
CA ALA A 68 -7.82 -19.63 -13.93
C ALA A 68 -7.09 -18.27 -13.98
N GLY A 69 -7.01 -17.58 -12.85
CA GLY A 69 -6.25 -16.32 -12.71
C GLY A 69 -4.76 -16.53 -12.98
N ALA A 70 -4.15 -17.59 -12.45
CA ALA A 70 -2.75 -17.93 -12.69
C ALA A 70 -2.49 -18.22 -14.19
N ALA A 71 -3.38 -18.98 -14.84
CA ALA A 71 -3.30 -19.25 -16.27
C ALA A 71 -3.46 -17.96 -17.11
N LEU A 72 -4.34 -17.05 -16.70
CA LEU A 72 -4.50 -15.74 -17.33
C LEU A 72 -3.21 -14.90 -17.20
N PHE A 73 -2.65 -14.79 -15.99
CA PHE A 73 -1.43 -14.02 -15.74
C PHE A 73 -0.20 -14.63 -16.42
N HIS A 74 -0.19 -15.95 -16.61
CA HIS A 74 0.84 -16.61 -17.40
C HIS A 74 0.78 -16.22 -18.88
N ARG A 75 -0.44 -16.12 -19.45
CA ARG A 75 -0.66 -15.68 -20.84
C ARG A 75 -0.51 -14.18 -21.03
N VAL A 76 -0.88 -13.41 -20.02
CA VAL A 76 -0.91 -11.93 -20.03
C VAL A 76 -0.11 -11.40 -18.82
N PRO A 77 1.23 -11.37 -18.89
CA PRO A 77 2.09 -11.03 -17.73
C PRO A 77 1.83 -9.64 -17.12
N TRP A 78 1.38 -8.67 -17.91
CA TRP A 78 0.99 -7.34 -17.43
C TRP A 78 -0.33 -7.36 -16.65
N GLY A 79 -1.13 -8.41 -16.78
CA GLY A 79 -2.44 -8.56 -16.13
C GLY A 79 -2.34 -8.56 -14.61
N PHE A 80 -1.35 -9.28 -14.04
CA PHE A 80 -1.18 -9.35 -12.59
C PHE A 80 -1.02 -7.96 -11.94
N PRO A 81 -0.01 -7.14 -12.29
CA PRO A 81 0.18 -5.85 -11.62
C PRO A 81 -0.97 -4.87 -11.88
N VAL A 82 -1.54 -4.82 -13.08
CA VAL A 82 -2.68 -3.94 -13.36
C VAL A 82 -3.90 -4.33 -12.54
N THR A 83 -4.24 -5.63 -12.49
CA THR A 83 -5.37 -6.12 -11.69
C THR A 83 -5.11 -5.94 -10.20
N ALA A 84 -3.88 -6.20 -9.71
CA ALA A 84 -3.54 -6.00 -8.31
C ALA A 84 -3.82 -4.55 -7.87
N PHE A 85 -3.37 -3.56 -8.65
CA PHE A 85 -3.63 -2.15 -8.34
C PHE A 85 -5.10 -1.75 -8.53
N ALA A 86 -5.81 -2.32 -9.48
CA ALA A 86 -7.24 -2.05 -9.69
C ALA A 86 -8.10 -2.54 -8.52
N VAL A 87 -7.75 -3.70 -7.92
CA VAL A 87 -8.52 -4.29 -6.83
C VAL A 87 -8.04 -3.87 -5.42
N LEU A 88 -6.93 -3.12 -5.31
CA LEU A 88 -6.43 -2.61 -4.02
C LEU A 88 -7.52 -1.97 -3.14
N PRO A 89 -8.42 -1.14 -3.68
CA PRO A 89 -9.44 -0.48 -2.89
C PRO A 89 -10.68 -1.33 -2.64
N LEU A 90 -10.87 -2.46 -3.34
CA LEU A 90 -12.10 -3.25 -3.31
C LEU A 90 -12.21 -4.06 -2.02
N ARG A 91 -13.15 -3.67 -1.17
CA ARG A 91 -13.46 -4.34 0.10
C ARG A 91 -14.86 -4.91 0.06
N LEU A 92 -14.99 -6.18 0.39
CA LEU A 92 -16.29 -6.85 0.48
C LEU A 92 -16.70 -7.01 1.95
N PRO A 93 -17.94 -6.70 2.32
CA PRO A 93 -18.44 -6.96 3.66
C PRO A 93 -18.60 -8.47 3.85
N VAL A 94 -17.86 -9.03 4.80
CA VAL A 94 -17.92 -10.46 5.17
C VAL A 94 -18.29 -10.56 6.65
N GLN A 95 -19.27 -11.39 6.97
CA GLN A 95 -19.66 -11.64 8.35
C GLN A 95 -18.67 -12.63 8.99
N ILE A 96 -17.93 -12.19 10.00
CA ILE A 96 -16.96 -13.01 10.74
C ILE A 96 -17.28 -12.85 12.24
N GLY A 97 -17.51 -13.95 12.94
CA GLY A 97 -17.73 -13.91 14.39
C GLY A 97 -18.89 -13.03 14.86
N GLY A 98 -19.91 -12.84 14.02
CA GLY A 98 -21.05 -11.95 14.33
C GLY A 98 -20.79 -10.46 14.07
N GLN A 99 -19.61 -10.10 13.54
CA GLN A 99 -19.28 -8.75 13.12
C GLN A 99 -19.06 -8.69 11.61
N THR A 100 -19.36 -7.53 11.00
CA THR A 100 -19.09 -7.31 9.58
C THR A 100 -17.66 -6.81 9.40
N SER A 101 -16.80 -7.65 8.83
CA SER A 101 -15.44 -7.30 8.44
C SER A 101 -15.39 -6.95 6.95
N HIS A 102 -14.69 -5.87 6.61
CA HIS A 102 -14.55 -5.40 5.22
C HIS A 102 -13.24 -5.94 4.63
N LEU A 103 -13.29 -7.15 4.07
CA LEU A 103 -12.12 -7.87 3.59
C LEU A 103 -11.78 -7.55 2.14
N LEU A 104 -10.49 -7.59 1.83
CA LEU A 104 -9.92 -7.40 0.50
C LEU A 104 -9.95 -8.70 -0.33
N VAL A 105 -11.10 -9.41 -0.34
CA VAL A 105 -11.24 -10.72 -0.99
C VAL A 105 -10.75 -10.72 -2.45
N PRO A 106 -11.10 -9.71 -3.31
CA PRO A 106 -10.59 -9.67 -4.67
C PRO A 106 -9.04 -9.60 -4.71
N LEU A 107 -8.43 -8.83 -3.81
CA LEU A 107 -6.98 -8.71 -3.73
C LEU A 107 -6.33 -10.03 -3.30
N TYR A 108 -6.90 -10.75 -2.35
CA TYR A 108 -6.37 -12.05 -1.90
C TYR A 108 -6.39 -13.08 -3.03
N LEU A 109 -7.44 -13.10 -3.85
CA LEU A 109 -7.52 -13.98 -5.02
C LEU A 109 -6.45 -13.61 -6.06
N VAL A 110 -6.23 -12.33 -6.31
CA VAL A 110 -5.20 -11.85 -7.24
C VAL A 110 -3.81 -12.18 -6.72
N ILE A 111 -3.55 -12.02 -5.42
CA ILE A 111 -2.27 -12.39 -4.79
C ILE A 111 -2.04 -13.90 -4.92
N ALA A 112 -3.04 -14.72 -4.61
CA ALA A 112 -2.93 -16.19 -4.71
C ALA A 112 -2.70 -16.64 -6.16
N ALA A 113 -3.43 -16.07 -7.12
CA ALA A 113 -3.25 -16.37 -8.55
C ALA A 113 -1.87 -15.91 -9.07
N GLY A 114 -1.46 -14.70 -8.69
CA GLY A 114 -0.11 -14.18 -8.99
C GLY A 114 0.97 -15.08 -8.40
N PHE A 115 0.83 -15.46 -7.14
CA PHE A 115 1.76 -16.36 -6.48
C PHE A 115 1.87 -17.71 -7.20
N ALA A 116 0.76 -18.35 -7.53
CA ALA A 116 0.74 -19.61 -8.28
C ALA A 116 1.41 -19.45 -9.66
N CYS A 117 1.15 -18.37 -10.38
CA CYS A 117 1.75 -18.07 -11.68
C CYS A 117 3.28 -17.92 -11.57
N PHE A 118 3.77 -17.07 -10.66
CA PHE A 118 5.21 -16.81 -10.49
C PHE A 118 5.95 -18.04 -9.93
N ALA A 119 5.34 -18.77 -8.98
CA ALA A 119 5.87 -20.02 -8.47
C ALA A 119 6.04 -21.07 -9.58
N TYR A 120 5.02 -21.26 -10.42
CA TYR A 120 5.10 -22.14 -11.57
C TYR A 120 6.24 -21.75 -12.51
N GLN A 121 6.35 -20.45 -12.87
CA GLN A 121 7.42 -19.96 -13.75
C GLN A 121 8.84 -20.15 -13.16
N ALA A 122 8.97 -19.97 -11.84
CA ALA A 122 10.24 -20.06 -11.16
C ALA A 122 10.70 -21.51 -10.92
N LEU A 123 9.75 -22.42 -10.70
CA LEU A 123 10.01 -23.83 -10.34
C LEU A 123 9.91 -24.79 -11.52
N ALA A 124 9.27 -24.38 -12.64
CA ALA A 124 9.19 -25.20 -13.84
C ALA A 124 10.59 -25.54 -14.37
N PRO A 125 10.82 -26.79 -14.86
CA PRO A 125 12.09 -27.19 -15.46
C PRO A 125 12.41 -26.27 -16.64
N ARG A 126 13.47 -25.46 -16.51
CA ARG A 126 13.93 -24.61 -17.61
C ARG A 126 14.43 -25.51 -18.73
N GLN A 127 13.81 -25.49 -19.91
CA GLN A 127 14.43 -25.99 -21.11
C GLN A 127 15.74 -25.20 -21.28
N ARG A 128 16.87 -25.93 -21.35
CA ARG A 128 18.21 -25.34 -21.55
C ARG A 128 18.20 -24.54 -22.86
N GLY A 129 18.04 -23.25 -22.80
CA GLY A 129 18.02 -22.37 -23.99
C GLY A 129 17.29 -21.05 -23.81
N ALA A 130 16.47 -20.87 -22.79
CA ALA A 130 15.73 -19.62 -22.59
C ALA A 130 16.45 -18.69 -21.62
N ARG A 131 17.09 -17.71 -22.19
CA ARG A 131 17.46 -16.36 -21.69
C ARG A 131 17.93 -16.33 -20.23
N SER A 132 19.25 -16.38 -20.06
CA SER A 132 19.91 -15.68 -18.96
C SER A 132 19.29 -14.28 -18.86
N ARG A 133 18.87 -13.85 -17.66
CA ARG A 133 18.59 -12.44 -17.42
C ARG A 133 19.79 -11.66 -17.96
N PRO A 134 19.58 -10.62 -18.79
CA PRO A 134 20.71 -9.83 -19.30
C PRO A 134 21.23 -8.85 -18.24
N ASP A 135 21.27 -9.25 -16.99
CA ASP A 135 21.57 -8.38 -15.85
C ASP A 135 22.99 -8.67 -15.34
N GLY A 136 23.96 -8.49 -16.23
CA GLY A 136 25.39 -8.49 -15.90
C GLY A 136 25.85 -7.32 -15.04
N ARG A 137 24.97 -6.55 -14.39
CA ARG A 137 25.36 -5.49 -13.49
C ARG A 137 24.91 -5.73 -12.07
N SER A 138 25.90 -5.86 -11.25
CA SER A 138 25.76 -5.81 -9.80
C SER A 138 25.38 -4.36 -9.39
N PRO A 139 24.27 -4.14 -8.64
CA PRO A 139 23.96 -2.84 -8.04
C PRO A 139 25.15 -2.32 -7.23
N SER A 140 25.30 -0.99 -7.11
CA SER A 140 26.35 -0.40 -6.26
C SER A 140 26.24 -0.94 -4.83
N PRO A 141 27.32 -1.03 -4.07
CA PRO A 141 27.27 -1.54 -2.70
C PRO A 141 26.26 -0.81 -1.81
N GLY A 142 26.08 0.50 -1.99
CA GLY A 142 25.12 1.30 -1.23
C GLY A 142 23.64 1.04 -1.62
N ASP A 143 23.36 0.76 -2.90
CA ASP A 143 22.00 0.47 -3.36
C ASP A 143 21.53 -0.91 -2.89
N ARG A 144 22.42 -1.89 -2.94
CA ARG A 144 22.15 -3.23 -2.38
C ARG A 144 21.87 -3.14 -0.87
N SER A 145 22.63 -2.31 -0.16
CA SER A 145 22.48 -2.14 1.27
C SER A 145 21.09 -1.64 1.65
N ALA A 146 20.56 -0.58 1.02
CA ALA A 146 19.25 -0.04 1.39
C ALA A 146 18.09 -1.00 1.07
N LEU A 147 18.12 -1.69 -0.08
CA LEU A 147 17.12 -2.69 -0.42
C LEU A 147 17.17 -3.88 0.54
N THR A 148 18.36 -4.35 0.88
CA THR A 148 18.54 -5.43 1.85
C THR A 148 18.04 -5.02 3.25
N TRP A 149 18.25 -3.78 3.66
CA TRP A 149 17.73 -3.28 4.92
C TRP A 149 16.21 -3.16 4.91
N LEU A 150 15.60 -2.70 3.81
CA LEU A 150 14.15 -2.68 3.65
C LEU A 150 13.56 -4.10 3.83
N GLU A 151 14.10 -5.09 3.11
CA GLU A 151 13.67 -6.49 3.21
C GLU A 151 13.82 -7.04 4.64
N ARG A 152 14.95 -6.77 5.29
CA ARG A 152 15.20 -7.20 6.68
C ARG A 152 14.24 -6.56 7.68
N LEU A 153 13.94 -5.27 7.54
CA LEU A 153 13.06 -4.56 8.44
C LEU A 153 11.58 -4.97 8.23
N LEU A 154 11.16 -5.21 6.97
CA LEU A 154 9.84 -5.79 6.69
C LEU A 154 9.71 -7.20 7.31
N ALA A 155 10.72 -8.03 7.15
CA ALA A 155 10.75 -9.36 7.76
C ALA A 155 10.76 -9.28 9.29
N ALA A 156 11.54 -8.37 9.87
CA ALA A 156 11.58 -8.15 11.31
C ALA A 156 10.21 -7.70 11.87
N THR A 157 9.50 -6.82 11.15
CA THR A 157 8.14 -6.39 11.51
C THR A 157 7.20 -7.59 11.59
N LEU A 158 7.21 -8.49 10.60
CA LEU A 158 6.37 -9.69 10.59
C LEU A 158 6.69 -10.64 11.75
N VAL A 159 7.97 -10.90 12.00
CA VAL A 159 8.42 -11.81 13.06
C VAL A 159 8.11 -11.22 14.44
N LEU A 160 8.39 -9.93 14.64
CA LEU A 160 8.11 -9.23 15.90
C LEU A 160 6.61 -9.25 16.19
N TYR A 161 5.77 -8.93 15.18
CA TYR A 161 4.32 -8.98 15.31
C TYR A 161 3.84 -10.36 15.77
N ALA A 162 4.36 -11.43 15.17
CA ALA A 162 4.01 -12.80 15.54
C ALA A 162 4.46 -13.19 16.95
N ILE A 163 5.65 -12.77 17.37
CA ILE A 163 6.17 -13.03 18.74
C ILE A 163 5.30 -12.30 19.76
N GLN A 164 4.98 -11.03 19.52
CA GLN A 164 4.23 -10.20 20.46
C GLN A 164 2.74 -10.56 20.52
N THR A 165 2.22 -11.34 19.57
CA THR A 165 0.88 -11.93 19.66
C THR A 165 0.76 -12.89 20.85
N ALA A 166 1.85 -13.53 21.29
CA ALA A 166 1.82 -14.53 22.37
C ALA A 166 1.38 -13.95 23.72
N TYR A 167 1.57 -12.63 23.94
CA TYR A 167 1.13 -11.94 25.15
C TYR A 167 0.14 -10.80 24.88
N SER A 168 -0.43 -10.76 23.68
CA SER A 168 -1.36 -9.71 23.28
C SER A 168 -2.61 -9.70 24.19
N ALA A 169 -3.04 -8.50 24.54
CA ALA A 169 -4.32 -8.30 25.23
C ALA A 169 -5.53 -8.62 24.32
N ASP A 170 -5.33 -8.76 23.01
CA ASP A 170 -6.32 -9.15 22.01
C ASP A 170 -5.71 -10.06 20.94
N VAL A 171 -5.57 -11.33 21.25
CA VAL A 171 -4.99 -12.35 20.36
C VAL A 171 -5.84 -12.54 19.10
N SER A 172 -7.18 -12.43 19.21
CA SER A 172 -8.08 -12.58 18.06
C SER A 172 -7.81 -11.51 17.00
N ASN A 173 -7.79 -10.25 17.40
CA ASN A 173 -7.49 -9.14 16.49
C ASN A 173 -6.05 -9.21 15.94
N ALA A 174 -5.10 -9.68 16.75
CA ALA A 174 -3.73 -9.90 16.27
C ALA A 174 -3.65 -10.96 15.16
N ILE A 175 -4.40 -12.07 15.30
CA ILE A 175 -4.50 -13.11 14.27
C ILE A 175 -5.13 -12.55 12.99
N GLU A 176 -6.24 -11.81 13.13
CA GLU A 176 -6.93 -11.20 12.00
C GLU A 176 -6.03 -10.22 11.24
N ASN A 177 -5.35 -9.33 11.94
CA ASN A 177 -4.43 -8.37 11.34
C ASN A 177 -3.27 -9.04 10.60
N ALA A 178 -2.70 -10.10 11.17
CA ALA A 178 -1.64 -10.84 10.50
C ALA A 178 -2.15 -11.59 9.26
N ALA A 179 -3.27 -12.28 9.38
CA ALA A 179 -3.78 -13.15 8.33
C ALA A 179 -4.43 -12.38 7.17
N PHE A 180 -5.11 -11.26 7.45
CA PHE A 180 -5.78 -10.49 6.41
C PHE A 180 -4.92 -9.35 5.84
N PHE A 181 -3.91 -8.88 6.57
CA PHE A 181 -3.13 -7.73 6.11
C PHE A 181 -1.64 -8.08 5.96
N LEU A 182 -0.95 -8.39 7.05
CA LEU A 182 0.50 -8.46 7.02
C LEU A 182 1.03 -9.56 6.10
N VAL A 183 0.51 -10.78 6.21
CA VAL A 183 0.99 -11.93 5.42
C VAL A 183 0.66 -11.79 3.93
N PRO A 184 -0.60 -11.53 3.51
CA PRO A 184 -0.91 -11.37 2.09
C PRO A 184 -0.16 -10.18 1.47
N PHE A 185 -0.01 -9.07 2.19
CA PHE A 185 0.68 -7.90 1.65
C PHE A 185 2.20 -8.11 1.56
N ALA A 186 2.79 -8.88 2.47
CA ALA A 186 4.18 -9.31 2.36
C ALA A 186 4.41 -10.17 1.12
N VAL A 187 3.50 -11.11 0.83
CA VAL A 187 3.55 -11.90 -0.40
C VAL A 187 3.34 -11.02 -1.64
N MET A 188 2.39 -10.08 -1.60
CA MET A 188 2.20 -9.10 -2.68
C MET A 188 3.46 -8.28 -2.94
N PHE A 189 4.15 -7.80 -1.88
CA PHE A 189 5.44 -7.12 -2.01
C PHE A 189 6.45 -7.98 -2.78
N VAL A 190 6.61 -9.25 -2.40
CA VAL A 190 7.51 -10.19 -3.09
C VAL A 190 7.14 -10.32 -4.57
N LEU A 191 5.86 -10.52 -4.88
CA LEU A 191 5.41 -10.66 -6.26
C LEU A 191 5.65 -9.38 -7.09
N LEU A 192 5.40 -8.20 -6.52
CA LEU A 192 5.62 -6.92 -7.20
C LEU A 192 7.12 -6.64 -7.44
N THR A 193 8.02 -7.20 -6.60
CA THR A 193 9.46 -7.13 -6.86
C THR A 193 9.93 -8.06 -7.98
N GLU A 194 9.15 -9.06 -8.37
CA GLU A 194 9.45 -9.94 -9.52
C GLU A 194 8.95 -9.38 -10.87
N VAL A 195 8.09 -8.33 -10.83
CA VAL A 195 7.53 -7.70 -12.04
C VAL A 195 8.58 -6.87 -12.77
N SER A 196 8.67 -7.02 -14.08
CA SER A 196 9.48 -6.15 -14.95
C SER A 196 8.74 -4.84 -15.24
N TRP A 197 8.95 -3.83 -14.39
CA TRP A 197 8.27 -2.54 -14.50
C TRP A 197 8.76 -1.72 -15.68
N THR A 198 7.91 -1.57 -16.69
CA THR A 198 8.13 -0.68 -17.84
C THR A 198 7.27 0.58 -17.71
N ARG A 199 7.63 1.65 -18.43
CA ARG A 199 6.81 2.88 -18.51
C ARG A 199 5.38 2.61 -18.98
N ARG A 200 5.21 1.71 -19.97
CA ARG A 200 3.89 1.32 -20.47
C ARG A 200 3.05 0.64 -19.39
N LEU A 201 3.67 -0.26 -18.63
CA LEU A 201 2.99 -0.97 -17.55
C LEU A 201 2.58 -0.02 -16.43
N LEU A 202 3.48 0.88 -16.00
CA LEU A 202 3.16 1.91 -14.99
C LEU A 202 2.08 2.87 -15.47
N GLY A 203 2.08 3.24 -16.77
CA GLY A 203 0.99 3.98 -17.39
C GLY A 203 -0.33 3.22 -17.35
N GLY A 204 -0.32 1.91 -17.65
CA GLY A 204 -1.50 1.05 -17.53
C GLY A 204 -2.06 0.96 -16.10
N VAL A 205 -1.16 0.84 -15.11
CA VAL A 205 -1.53 0.90 -13.69
C VAL A 205 -2.16 2.25 -13.32
N LEU A 206 -1.57 3.36 -13.77
CA LEU A 206 -2.12 4.70 -13.52
C LEU A 206 -3.52 4.85 -14.11
N ILE A 207 -3.72 4.37 -15.35
CA ILE A 207 -5.05 4.38 -16.00
C ILE A 207 -6.05 3.52 -15.22
N ALA A 208 -5.65 2.34 -14.74
CA ALA A 208 -6.53 1.47 -13.96
C ALA A 208 -6.92 2.12 -12.61
N VAL A 209 -5.94 2.68 -11.88
CA VAL A 209 -6.19 3.40 -10.62
C VAL A 209 -7.10 4.61 -10.84
N ALA A 210 -6.83 5.43 -11.86
CA ALA A 210 -7.65 6.59 -12.18
C ALA A 210 -9.07 6.19 -12.61
N GLY A 211 -9.20 5.15 -13.44
CA GLY A 211 -10.50 4.62 -13.91
C GLY A 211 -11.36 4.09 -12.75
N VAL A 212 -10.77 3.30 -11.87
CA VAL A 212 -11.44 2.83 -10.64
C VAL A 212 -11.81 4.01 -9.74
N GLY A 213 -10.93 5.02 -9.63
CA GLY A 213 -11.20 6.26 -8.92
C GLY A 213 -12.41 7.02 -9.47
N LEU A 214 -12.55 7.10 -10.79
CA LEU A 214 -13.71 7.73 -11.43
C LEU A 214 -15.01 6.97 -11.14
N VAL A 215 -14.99 5.64 -11.15
CA VAL A 215 -16.15 4.83 -10.78
C VAL A 215 -16.57 5.12 -9.34
N PHE A 216 -15.62 5.13 -8.42
CA PHE A 216 -15.92 5.45 -7.02
C PHE A 216 -16.35 6.90 -6.81
N ALA A 217 -15.77 7.84 -7.55
CA ALA A 217 -16.22 9.24 -7.53
C ALA A 217 -17.66 9.37 -8.01
N ALA A 218 -18.04 8.68 -9.09
CA ALA A 218 -19.42 8.66 -9.60
C ALA A 218 -20.40 8.12 -8.54
N VAL A 219 -20.05 7.01 -7.87
CA VAL A 219 -20.86 6.48 -6.76
C VAL A 219 -20.97 7.51 -5.63
N GLY A 220 -19.87 8.15 -5.22
CA GLY A 220 -19.89 9.19 -4.18
C GLY A 220 -20.74 10.40 -4.56
N PHE A 221 -20.79 10.80 -5.83
CA PHE A 221 -21.68 11.87 -6.30
C PHE A 221 -23.15 11.45 -6.23
N VAL A 222 -23.47 10.20 -6.55
CA VAL A 222 -24.84 9.65 -6.42
C VAL A 222 -25.24 9.64 -4.94
N GLU A 223 -24.40 9.15 -4.03
CA GLU A 223 -24.65 9.19 -2.59
C GLU A 223 -24.92 10.61 -2.08
N TYR A 224 -24.09 11.58 -2.54
CA TYR A 224 -24.27 12.98 -2.16
C TYR A 224 -25.58 13.57 -2.66
N ALA A 225 -25.95 13.28 -3.89
CA ALA A 225 -27.21 13.76 -4.50
C ALA A 225 -28.44 13.12 -3.86
N ALA A 226 -28.38 11.80 -3.60
CA ALA A 226 -29.46 11.06 -2.96
C ALA A 226 -29.55 11.29 -1.44
N ARG A 227 -28.50 11.84 -0.81
CA ARG A 227 -28.37 11.94 0.64
C ARG A 227 -28.52 10.58 1.35
N ASP A 228 -28.08 9.52 0.68
CA ASP A 228 -28.10 8.16 1.18
C ASP A 228 -26.80 7.44 0.86
N LEU A 229 -26.37 6.52 1.72
CA LEU A 229 -25.10 5.80 1.60
C LEU A 229 -25.37 4.36 1.13
N LEU A 230 -24.68 3.92 0.10
CA LEU A 230 -24.77 2.54 -0.41
C LEU A 230 -24.22 1.52 0.60
N LEU A 231 -23.11 1.87 1.28
CA LEU A 231 -22.52 1.07 2.34
C LEU A 231 -22.55 1.87 3.64
N SER A 232 -23.65 1.74 4.40
CA SER A 232 -23.84 2.50 5.63
C SER A 232 -23.12 1.85 6.81
N ARG A 233 -22.38 2.69 7.57
CA ARG A 233 -21.99 2.42 8.96
C ARG A 233 -22.88 3.21 9.89
N GLY A 234 -23.34 2.59 10.95
CA GLY A 234 -24.19 3.28 11.96
C GLY A 234 -23.56 4.57 12.46
N GLU A 235 -22.25 4.58 12.70
CA GLU A 235 -21.50 5.76 13.14
C GLU A 235 -21.48 6.87 12.07
N LEU A 236 -21.32 6.53 10.79
CA LEU A 236 -21.32 7.49 9.69
C LEU A 236 -22.72 8.06 9.44
N LEU A 237 -23.75 7.22 9.49
CA LEU A 237 -25.15 7.64 9.41
C LEU A 237 -25.50 8.61 10.53
N GLN A 238 -25.10 8.29 11.76
CA GLN A 238 -25.31 9.14 12.92
C GLN A 238 -24.56 10.47 12.78
N SER A 239 -23.31 10.44 12.30
CA SER A 239 -22.53 11.65 11.98
C SER A 239 -23.21 12.51 10.94
N ASN A 240 -23.74 11.93 9.86
CA ASN A 240 -24.45 12.65 8.80
C ASN A 240 -25.81 13.26 9.29
N GLN A 241 -26.44 12.65 10.30
CA GLN A 241 -27.66 13.20 10.91
C GLN A 241 -27.37 14.38 11.85
N LEU A 242 -26.21 14.39 12.50
CA LEU A 242 -25.84 15.40 13.48
C LEU A 242 -25.19 16.65 12.87
N HIS A 243 -24.68 16.57 11.63
CA HIS A 243 -23.96 17.65 10.98
C HIS A 243 -24.76 18.23 9.79
N LEU A 244 -24.53 19.51 9.48
CA LEU A 244 -25.12 20.17 8.31
C LEU A 244 -24.54 19.69 6.98
N TYR A 245 -23.38 19.06 7.00
CA TYR A 245 -22.72 18.49 5.83
C TYR A 245 -22.93 16.98 5.75
N PHE A 246 -23.05 16.47 4.53
CA PHE A 246 -23.21 15.05 4.26
C PHE A 246 -21.89 14.46 3.74
N ARG A 247 -21.32 13.52 4.46
CA ARG A 247 -20.08 12.82 4.08
C ARG A 247 -20.40 11.59 3.26
N VAL A 248 -19.71 11.44 2.13
CA VAL A 248 -19.81 10.26 1.28
C VAL A 248 -18.64 9.31 1.55
N ASN A 249 -18.90 8.03 1.40
CA ASN A 249 -17.87 6.98 1.50
C ASN A 249 -17.80 6.08 0.27
N SER A 250 -18.70 6.23 -0.70
CA SER A 250 -18.75 5.41 -1.89
C SER A 250 -18.79 3.91 -1.53
N LEU A 251 -18.08 3.05 -2.26
CA LEU A 251 -17.96 1.63 -1.94
C LEU A 251 -16.94 1.31 -0.84
N PHE A 252 -16.48 2.33 -0.12
CA PHE A 252 -15.64 2.16 1.08
C PHE A 252 -16.50 2.21 2.34
N TYR A 253 -16.05 1.54 3.39
CA TYR A 253 -16.73 1.58 4.68
C TYR A 253 -16.39 2.84 5.50
N ASP A 254 -15.38 3.63 5.06
CA ASP A 254 -14.88 4.80 5.78
C ASP A 254 -14.49 5.92 4.79
N PRO A 255 -15.01 7.16 4.98
CA PRO A 255 -14.67 8.31 4.13
C PRO A 255 -13.17 8.64 4.11
N ASN A 256 -12.42 8.35 5.19
CA ASN A 256 -10.98 8.61 5.23
C ASN A 256 -10.21 7.64 4.32
N ILE A 257 -10.66 6.38 4.20
CA ILE A 257 -10.06 5.40 3.30
C ILE A 257 -10.37 5.78 1.85
N PHE A 258 -11.61 6.18 1.55
CA PHE A 258 -11.99 6.67 0.24
C PHE A 258 -11.17 7.92 -0.13
N GLY A 259 -11.13 8.93 0.77
CA GLY A 259 -10.37 10.15 0.57
C GLY A 259 -8.87 9.89 0.34
N ARG A 260 -8.27 8.95 1.08
CA ARG A 260 -6.87 8.54 0.88
C ARG A 260 -6.63 7.95 -0.51
N TYR A 261 -7.51 7.07 -0.97
CA TYR A 261 -7.40 6.49 -2.31
C TYR A 261 -7.43 7.58 -3.39
N LEU A 262 -8.38 8.52 -3.28
CA LEU A 262 -8.49 9.66 -4.19
C LEU A 262 -7.25 10.56 -4.14
N ALA A 263 -6.75 10.86 -2.95
CA ALA A 263 -5.54 11.67 -2.78
C ALA A 263 -4.32 11.04 -3.45
N LEU A 264 -4.10 9.72 -3.27
CA LEU A 264 -3.01 9.01 -3.93
C LEU A 264 -3.15 9.00 -5.46
N ALA A 265 -4.36 8.78 -5.98
CA ALA A 265 -4.63 8.84 -7.41
C ALA A 265 -4.36 10.24 -7.99
N ILE A 266 -4.78 11.32 -7.30
CA ILE A 266 -4.52 12.70 -7.71
C ILE A 266 -3.02 13.00 -7.68
N VAL A 267 -2.29 12.58 -6.64
CA VAL A 267 -0.83 12.77 -6.57
C VAL A 267 -0.11 12.04 -7.72
N ALA A 268 -0.52 10.81 -8.05
CA ALA A 268 0.05 10.06 -9.17
C ALA A 268 -0.22 10.74 -10.52
N LEU A 269 -1.45 11.27 -10.73
CA LEU A 269 -1.81 12.04 -11.92
C LEU A 269 -1.03 13.37 -11.99
N ALA A 270 -0.87 14.07 -10.87
CA ALA A 270 -0.07 15.29 -10.80
C ALA A 270 1.41 15.03 -11.12
N ALA A 271 1.97 13.94 -10.60
CA ALA A 271 3.31 13.54 -10.97
C ALA A 271 3.39 13.22 -12.47
N TYR A 272 2.45 12.47 -13.02
CA TYR A 272 2.39 12.24 -14.47
C TYR A 272 2.39 13.55 -15.26
N MET A 273 1.52 14.51 -14.91
CA MET A 273 1.45 15.82 -15.57
C MET A 273 2.77 16.58 -15.49
N GLY A 274 3.46 16.53 -14.34
CA GLY A 274 4.72 17.25 -14.12
C GLY A 274 5.88 16.77 -15.02
N TRP A 275 5.85 15.53 -15.51
CA TRP A 275 6.89 14.96 -16.37
C TRP A 275 6.40 14.63 -17.79
N ALA A 276 5.12 14.77 -18.09
CA ALA A 276 4.58 14.50 -19.41
C ALA A 276 5.12 15.50 -20.46
N ARG A 277 5.24 15.03 -21.70
CA ARG A 277 5.54 15.83 -22.88
C ARG A 277 4.29 15.94 -23.74
N GLY A 278 3.99 17.13 -24.24
CA GLY A 278 2.77 17.40 -24.99
C GLY A 278 1.64 17.92 -24.10
N VAL A 279 0.47 18.22 -24.67
CA VAL A 279 -0.62 18.94 -23.99
C VAL A 279 -1.85 18.05 -23.74
N GLY A 280 -2.25 17.21 -24.70
CA GLY A 280 -3.55 16.52 -24.64
C GLY A 280 -3.67 15.54 -23.45
N ALA A 281 -2.69 14.65 -23.25
CA ALA A 281 -2.72 13.69 -22.16
C ALA A 281 -2.62 14.32 -20.76
N PRO A 282 -1.77 15.34 -20.52
CA PRO A 282 -1.78 16.10 -19.27
C PRO A 282 -3.10 16.83 -18.99
N VAL A 283 -3.75 17.41 -20.01
CA VAL A 283 -5.05 18.05 -19.86
C VAL A 283 -6.12 17.05 -19.42
N LEU A 284 -6.16 15.87 -20.05
CA LEU A 284 -7.06 14.80 -19.65
C LEU A 284 -6.78 14.35 -18.21
N ALA A 285 -5.50 14.15 -17.85
CA ALA A 285 -5.11 13.79 -16.49
C ALA A 285 -5.53 14.87 -15.47
N GLY A 286 -5.43 16.15 -15.83
CA GLY A 286 -5.89 17.27 -15.02
C GLY A 286 -7.41 17.28 -14.85
N ALA A 287 -8.18 17.02 -15.91
CA ALA A 287 -9.63 16.90 -15.84
C ALA A 287 -10.06 15.74 -14.91
N VAL A 288 -9.42 14.58 -15.05
CA VAL A 288 -9.66 13.43 -14.16
C VAL A 288 -9.30 13.80 -12.71
N ALA A 289 -8.13 14.41 -12.48
CA ALA A 289 -7.71 14.83 -11.15
C ALA A 289 -8.71 15.84 -10.53
N GLY A 290 -9.29 16.75 -11.33
CA GLY A 290 -10.33 17.67 -10.90
C GLY A 290 -11.61 16.98 -10.44
N ILE A 291 -12.08 15.95 -11.19
CA ILE A 291 -13.23 15.13 -10.80
C ILE A 291 -12.96 14.38 -9.49
N LEU A 292 -11.78 13.76 -9.36
CA LEU A 292 -11.38 13.06 -8.14
C LEU A 292 -11.25 14.03 -6.95
N LEU A 293 -10.77 15.25 -7.18
CA LEU A 293 -10.68 16.29 -6.14
C LEU A 293 -12.07 16.72 -5.66
N ALA A 294 -13.03 16.88 -6.58
CA ALA A 294 -14.41 17.17 -6.22
C ALA A 294 -15.02 16.05 -5.34
N ALA A 295 -14.78 14.78 -5.70
CA ALA A 295 -15.22 13.64 -4.88
C ALA A 295 -14.50 13.63 -3.52
N LEU A 296 -13.18 13.93 -3.49
CA LEU A 296 -12.42 14.04 -2.25
C LEU A 296 -13.00 15.12 -1.33
N ALA A 297 -13.43 16.25 -1.87
CA ALA A 297 -14.06 17.32 -1.09
C ALA A 297 -15.31 16.81 -0.34
N LEU A 298 -16.12 15.98 -0.97
CA LEU A 298 -17.33 15.41 -0.38
C LEU A 298 -17.08 14.35 0.70
N THR A 299 -15.83 13.87 0.85
CA THR A 299 -15.47 12.96 1.96
C THR A 299 -15.34 13.72 3.29
N TYR A 300 -15.10 15.02 3.26
CA TYR A 300 -14.76 15.84 4.43
C TYR A 300 -13.61 15.24 5.27
N SER A 301 -12.66 14.58 4.62
CA SER A 301 -11.51 13.95 5.29
C SER A 301 -10.32 14.91 5.34
N ILE A 302 -10.15 15.60 6.44
CA ILE A 302 -9.02 16.53 6.66
C ILE A 302 -7.68 15.81 6.46
N THR A 303 -7.54 14.61 7.02
CA THR A 303 -6.32 13.81 6.91
C THR A 303 -5.94 13.51 5.45
N SER A 304 -6.95 13.25 4.60
CA SER A 304 -6.72 12.99 3.18
C SER A 304 -6.32 14.25 2.41
N PHE A 305 -6.86 15.42 2.79
CA PHE A 305 -6.42 16.71 2.22
C PHE A 305 -4.99 17.05 2.62
N VAL A 306 -4.62 16.85 3.88
CA VAL A 306 -3.24 17.06 4.36
C VAL A 306 -2.27 16.13 3.62
N ALA A 307 -2.65 14.86 3.43
CA ALA A 307 -1.89 13.90 2.65
C ALA A 307 -1.75 14.30 1.17
N LEU A 308 -2.84 14.79 0.55
CA LEU A 308 -2.83 15.31 -0.81
C LEU A 308 -1.83 16.47 -0.94
N VAL A 309 -1.92 17.47 -0.06
CA VAL A 309 -1.00 18.62 -0.05
C VAL A 309 0.44 18.16 0.11
N ALA A 310 0.73 17.27 1.06
CA ALA A 310 2.07 16.73 1.25
C ALA A 310 2.60 15.99 0.01
N GLY A 311 1.77 15.18 -0.63
CA GLY A 311 2.11 14.49 -1.86
C GLY A 311 2.37 15.44 -3.04
N LEU A 312 1.53 16.48 -3.20
CA LEU A 312 1.73 17.50 -4.23
C LEU A 312 2.99 18.32 -3.99
N LEU A 313 3.29 18.68 -2.74
CA LEU A 313 4.54 19.35 -2.38
C LEU A 313 5.75 18.46 -2.64
N ALA A 314 5.63 17.15 -2.43
CA ALA A 314 6.67 16.20 -2.82
C ALA A 314 6.87 16.16 -4.35
N VAL A 315 5.79 16.17 -5.15
CA VAL A 315 5.89 16.30 -6.62
C VAL A 315 6.62 17.59 -7.00
N VAL A 316 6.26 18.72 -6.39
CA VAL A 316 6.90 20.02 -6.64
C VAL A 316 8.38 19.99 -6.24
N ALA A 317 8.71 19.43 -5.07
CA ALA A 317 10.08 19.32 -4.60
C ALA A 317 10.96 18.50 -5.54
N LEU A 318 10.45 17.37 -5.99
CA LEU A 318 11.17 16.44 -6.88
C LEU A 318 11.28 16.97 -8.32
N ARG A 319 10.32 17.77 -8.77
CA ARG A 319 10.28 18.29 -10.16
C ARG A 319 11.00 19.62 -10.32
N TRP A 320 10.79 20.56 -9.39
CA TRP A 320 11.28 21.95 -9.51
C TRP A 320 12.23 22.35 -8.37
N GLY A 321 12.34 21.53 -7.34
CA GLY A 321 13.26 21.72 -6.22
C GLY A 321 12.57 22.17 -4.93
N LEU A 322 13.27 21.94 -3.82
CA LEU A 322 12.74 22.11 -2.46
C LEU A 322 12.26 23.56 -2.17
N ARG A 323 12.94 24.59 -2.71
CA ARG A 323 12.54 25.99 -2.52
C ARG A 323 11.10 26.28 -2.98
N TRP A 324 10.69 25.70 -4.10
CA TRP A 324 9.33 25.86 -4.61
C TRP A 324 8.31 25.10 -3.78
N ALA A 325 8.66 23.93 -3.28
CA ALA A 325 7.82 23.18 -2.35
C ALA A 325 7.65 23.92 -1.02
N LEU A 326 8.71 24.48 -0.45
CA LEU A 326 8.64 25.28 0.76
C LEU A 326 7.81 26.55 0.56
N GLY A 327 7.99 27.27 -0.57
CA GLY A 327 7.16 28.42 -0.92
C GLY A 327 5.69 28.05 -1.09
N GLY A 328 5.37 26.97 -1.79
CA GLY A 328 4.02 26.44 -1.93
C GLY A 328 3.40 26.03 -0.60
N GLY A 329 4.17 25.34 0.25
CA GLY A 329 3.75 24.98 1.61
C GLY A 329 3.44 26.21 2.48
N ALA A 330 4.31 27.20 2.45
CA ALA A 330 4.08 28.47 3.14
C ALA A 330 2.82 29.19 2.64
N ALA A 331 2.59 29.20 1.32
CA ALA A 331 1.38 29.77 0.72
C ALA A 331 0.11 29.04 1.18
N VAL A 332 0.11 27.70 1.19
CA VAL A 332 -1.02 26.88 1.69
C VAL A 332 -1.30 27.20 3.16
N LEU A 333 -0.27 27.27 4.00
CA LEU A 333 -0.41 27.61 5.42
C LEU A 333 -0.95 29.05 5.60
N ALA A 334 -0.44 30.01 4.83
CA ALA A 334 -0.91 31.39 4.86
C ALA A 334 -2.38 31.50 4.43
N CYS A 335 -2.78 30.85 3.32
CA CYS A 335 -4.16 30.80 2.88
C CYS A 335 -5.07 30.16 3.93
N GLY A 336 -4.64 29.06 4.55
CA GLY A 336 -5.37 28.42 5.64
C GLY A 336 -5.54 29.32 6.86
N ALA A 337 -4.48 30.03 7.26
CA ALA A 337 -4.54 31.00 8.36
C ALA A 337 -5.49 32.17 8.04
N VAL A 338 -5.39 32.76 6.85
CA VAL A 338 -6.30 33.82 6.40
C VAL A 338 -7.74 33.32 6.39
N PHE A 339 -8.01 32.12 5.87
CA PHE A 339 -9.35 31.52 5.87
C PHE A 339 -9.90 31.40 7.30
N LEU A 340 -9.12 30.89 8.26
CA LEU A 340 -9.52 30.76 9.65
C LEU A 340 -9.82 32.13 10.30
N LEU A 341 -9.04 33.16 9.96
CA LEU A 341 -9.23 34.51 10.47
C LEU A 341 -10.51 35.20 9.89
N VAL A 342 -10.72 35.00 8.58
CA VAL A 342 -11.85 35.66 7.87
C VAL A 342 -13.17 34.92 8.14
N SER A 343 -13.16 33.58 8.19
CA SER A 343 -14.38 32.80 8.44
C SER A 343 -14.93 32.91 9.85
N GLY A 344 -14.19 33.56 10.76
CA GLY A 344 -14.58 33.67 12.17
C GLY A 344 -14.56 32.37 12.94
N THR A 345 -14.27 31.23 12.28
CA THR A 345 -14.14 29.91 12.93
C THR A 345 -12.95 29.84 13.88
N GLY A 346 -11.97 30.74 13.73
CA GLY A 346 -10.87 30.94 14.69
C GLY A 346 -11.29 31.60 16.01
N LYS A 347 -12.51 32.13 16.10
CA LYS A 347 -13.14 32.62 17.35
C LYS A 347 -13.93 31.52 18.07
N ALA A 348 -14.09 30.34 17.47
CA ALA A 348 -14.57 29.17 18.20
C ALA A 348 -13.59 28.94 19.34
N ASP A 349 -14.11 29.09 20.54
CA ASP A 349 -13.44 29.09 21.84
C ASP A 349 -12.49 27.87 21.98
N LEU A 350 -11.26 28.03 21.46
CA LEU A 350 -10.18 27.03 21.61
C LEU A 350 -9.78 26.87 23.10
N GLY A 351 -10.36 27.70 23.98
CA GLY A 351 -10.18 27.65 25.42
C GLY A 351 -11.10 26.68 26.15
N SER A 352 -12.14 26.14 25.51
CA SER A 352 -13.01 25.14 26.13
C SER A 352 -12.66 23.74 25.66
N ALA A 353 -12.16 22.89 26.58
CA ALA A 353 -11.79 21.51 26.30
C ALA A 353 -12.92 20.71 25.59
N LYS A 354 -14.19 20.99 25.92
CA LYS A 354 -15.36 20.38 25.27
C LYS A 354 -15.52 20.75 23.79
N ASN A 355 -15.22 22.00 23.41
CA ASN A 355 -15.34 22.44 22.02
C ASN A 355 -14.18 21.92 21.16
N PHE A 356 -13.00 21.74 21.76
CA PHE A 356 -11.84 21.16 21.09
C PHE A 356 -12.05 19.67 20.80
N ASP A 357 -12.67 18.95 21.71
CA ASP A 357 -12.96 17.52 21.59
C ASP A 357 -14.02 17.24 20.51
N THR A 358 -15.10 18.00 20.45
CA THR A 358 -16.11 17.92 19.39
C THR A 358 -15.52 18.27 18.01
N THR A 359 -14.59 19.24 17.94
CA THR A 359 -13.95 19.67 16.70
C THR A 359 -12.95 18.61 16.20
N THR A 360 -12.29 17.88 17.10
CA THR A 360 -11.31 16.83 16.77
C THR A 360 -11.94 15.43 16.68
N SER A 361 -13.26 15.31 16.89
CA SER A 361 -13.97 14.02 16.87
C SER A 361 -13.36 12.97 17.79
N GLY A 362 -12.96 13.37 19.02
CA GLY A 362 -12.38 12.49 20.04
C GLY A 362 -10.95 11.98 19.72
N ARG A 363 -10.31 12.48 18.64
CA ARG A 363 -8.96 12.02 18.24
C ARG A 363 -7.89 12.41 19.26
N VAL A 364 -8.06 13.55 19.94
CA VAL A 364 -7.11 14.01 20.96
C VAL A 364 -7.09 13.04 22.14
N ASP A 365 -8.25 12.59 22.60
CA ASP A 365 -8.36 11.62 23.67
C ASP A 365 -7.74 10.27 23.30
N LEU A 366 -7.95 9.81 22.06
CA LEU A 366 -7.33 8.59 21.54
C LEU A 366 -5.80 8.70 21.47
N VAL A 367 -5.26 9.86 21.07
CA VAL A 367 -3.81 10.11 21.05
C VAL A 367 -3.27 10.18 22.49
N GLN A 368 -3.91 10.93 23.39
CA GLN A 368 -3.48 11.06 24.79
C GLN A 368 -3.57 9.72 25.52
N GLY A 369 -4.66 8.98 25.33
CA GLY A 369 -4.80 7.65 25.87
C GLY A 369 -3.77 6.67 25.32
N GLY A 370 -3.48 6.75 24.02
CA GLY A 370 -2.39 5.98 23.41
C GLY A 370 -1.02 6.28 24.03
N ILE A 371 -0.71 7.56 24.28
CA ILE A 371 0.54 7.97 24.94
C ILE A 371 0.60 7.40 26.39
N ARG A 372 -0.54 7.39 27.12
CA ARG A 372 -0.60 6.77 28.46
C ARG A 372 -0.31 5.28 28.38
N LEU A 373 -0.92 4.56 27.42
CA LEU A 373 -0.66 3.12 27.22
C LEU A 373 0.83 2.83 26.91
N VAL A 374 1.52 3.73 26.16
CA VAL A 374 2.96 3.64 25.95
C VAL A 374 3.72 3.83 27.27
N GLY A 375 3.31 4.80 28.09
CA GLY A 375 3.90 5.04 29.41
C GLY A 375 3.76 3.88 30.37
N ASP A 376 2.63 3.16 30.36
CA ASP A 376 2.36 2.01 31.22
C ASP A 376 3.20 0.78 30.88
N ARG A 377 3.51 0.56 29.58
CA ARG A 377 4.34 -0.56 29.10
C ARG A 377 5.35 -0.13 28.05
N PRO A 378 6.38 0.66 28.43
CA PRO A 378 7.23 1.37 27.46
C PRO A 378 8.13 0.45 26.63
N VAL A 379 8.51 -0.72 27.12
CA VAL A 379 9.47 -1.61 26.46
C VAL A 379 8.78 -2.61 25.53
N TRP A 380 7.80 -3.36 26.06
CA TRP A 380 7.17 -4.49 25.38
C TRP A 380 5.80 -4.16 24.77
N GLY A 381 5.16 -3.08 25.23
CA GLY A 381 3.79 -2.74 24.87
C GLY A 381 2.74 -3.73 25.40
N TRP A 382 1.54 -3.64 24.86
CA TRP A 382 0.38 -4.46 25.27
C TRP A 382 0.20 -5.71 24.39
N GLY A 383 1.11 -5.93 23.44
CA GLY A 383 1.06 -6.98 22.43
C GLY A 383 0.42 -6.52 21.11
N SER A 384 0.77 -7.20 20.04
CA SER A 384 0.31 -6.85 18.68
C SER A 384 -1.23 -6.90 18.58
N GLY A 385 -1.84 -5.92 17.89
CA GLY A 385 -3.29 -5.85 17.67
C GLY A 385 -4.11 -5.49 18.91
N SER A 386 -3.49 -5.10 20.02
CA SER A 386 -4.14 -4.97 21.32
C SER A 386 -4.62 -3.56 21.65
N PHE A 387 -4.38 -2.55 20.81
CA PHE A 387 -4.66 -1.14 21.14
C PHE A 387 -6.10 -0.95 21.65
N GLY A 388 -7.08 -1.42 20.90
CA GLY A 388 -8.50 -1.26 21.26
C GLY A 388 -8.87 -1.90 22.61
N ALA A 389 -8.40 -3.13 22.84
CA ALA A 389 -8.66 -3.84 24.08
C ALA A 389 -7.95 -3.19 25.29
N ALA A 390 -6.70 -2.76 25.11
CA ALA A 390 -5.94 -2.06 26.14
C ALA A 390 -6.56 -0.70 26.45
N PHE A 391 -6.93 0.07 25.44
CA PHE A 391 -7.57 1.37 25.60
C PHE A 391 -8.90 1.26 26.36
N SER A 392 -9.77 0.35 25.95
CA SER A 392 -11.09 0.16 26.58
C SER A 392 -11.01 -0.31 28.04
N ARG A 393 -9.95 -1.07 28.40
CA ARG A 393 -9.77 -1.58 29.76
C ARG A 393 -9.12 -0.57 30.71
N HIS A 394 -8.17 0.24 30.20
CA HIS A 394 -7.28 1.03 31.04
C HIS A 394 -7.51 2.54 30.96
N ILE A 395 -8.08 3.04 29.87
CA ILE A 395 -8.24 4.48 29.64
C ILE A 395 -9.72 4.88 29.68
N GLU A 396 -10.53 4.33 28.75
CA GLU A 396 -11.93 4.69 28.58
C GLU A 396 -12.76 3.50 28.08
N ARG A 397 -14.07 3.56 28.36
CA ARG A 397 -15.03 2.53 27.90
C ARG A 397 -15.43 2.69 26.42
N ALA A 398 -14.77 3.58 25.67
CA ALA A 398 -15.04 3.79 24.26
C ALA A 398 -14.53 2.61 23.41
N LYS A 399 -15.35 2.17 22.47
CA LYS A 399 -14.92 1.17 21.49
C LYS A 399 -14.06 1.85 20.42
N THR A 400 -12.77 1.56 20.42
CA THR A 400 -11.83 1.99 19.39
C THR A 400 -10.92 0.85 19.00
N THR A 401 -10.35 0.91 17.78
CA THR A 401 -9.41 -0.11 17.30
C THR A 401 -7.97 0.39 17.22
N VAL A 402 -7.78 1.71 17.05
CA VAL A 402 -6.47 2.34 16.84
C VAL A 402 -6.43 3.77 17.40
N SER A 403 -5.23 4.30 17.64
CA SER A 403 -5.01 5.66 18.17
C SER A 403 -5.21 6.80 17.15
N HIS A 404 -5.55 6.51 15.91
CA HIS A 404 -5.48 7.41 14.76
C HIS A 404 -4.07 7.93 14.42
N SER A 405 -3.01 7.44 15.05
CA SER A 405 -1.61 7.74 14.72
C SER A 405 -0.79 6.46 14.73
N GLU A 406 -0.22 6.08 13.58
CA GLU A 406 0.53 4.82 13.47
C GLU A 406 1.68 4.71 14.49
N PRO A 407 2.56 5.72 14.68
CA PRO A 407 3.63 5.63 15.67
C PRO A 407 3.12 5.39 17.10
N ILE A 408 1.97 5.98 17.46
CA ILE A 408 1.38 5.83 18.80
C ILE A 408 0.79 4.43 18.94
N THR A 409 0.10 3.94 17.91
CA THR A 409 -0.43 2.56 17.91
C THR A 409 0.71 1.56 18.05
N VAL A 410 1.79 1.70 17.25
CA VAL A 410 2.97 0.83 17.36
C VAL A 410 3.61 0.93 18.74
N GLY A 411 3.78 2.14 19.28
CA GLY A 411 4.32 2.34 20.62
C GLY A 411 3.48 1.70 21.73
N ALA A 412 2.15 1.82 21.65
CA ALA A 412 1.24 1.22 22.62
C ALA A 412 1.22 -0.32 22.51
N GLU A 413 1.13 -0.86 21.29
CA GLU A 413 1.04 -2.30 21.08
C GLU A 413 2.37 -3.01 21.26
N GLN A 414 3.43 -2.45 20.69
CA GLN A 414 4.73 -3.13 20.54
C GLN A 414 5.85 -2.51 21.38
N GLY A 415 5.55 -1.40 22.07
CA GLY A 415 6.50 -0.71 22.93
C GLY A 415 7.68 -0.10 22.15
N GLY A 416 8.74 0.20 22.89
CA GLY A 416 10.01 0.71 22.34
C GLY A 416 10.67 -0.27 21.37
N ILE A 417 10.50 -1.57 21.56
CA ILE A 417 11.02 -2.60 20.65
C ILE A 417 10.33 -2.47 19.28
N GLY A 418 9.01 -2.28 19.25
CA GLY A 418 8.29 -2.03 18.01
C GLY A 418 8.75 -0.76 17.32
N LEU A 419 8.92 0.33 18.07
CA LEU A 419 9.42 1.60 17.52
C LEU A 419 10.85 1.48 16.97
N LEU A 420 11.72 0.67 17.59
CA LEU A 420 13.08 0.40 17.10
C LEU A 420 13.10 -0.34 15.76
N VAL A 421 12.03 -1.03 15.39
CA VAL A 421 11.86 -1.64 14.06
C VAL A 421 11.12 -0.69 13.12
N TYR A 422 10.03 -0.08 13.59
CA TYR A 422 9.15 0.77 12.79
C TYR A 422 9.84 2.04 12.28
N VAL A 423 10.56 2.78 13.15
CA VAL A 423 11.19 4.03 12.74
C VAL A 423 12.29 3.81 11.68
N PRO A 424 13.23 2.86 11.84
CA PRO A 424 14.15 2.52 10.77
C PRO A 424 13.46 2.02 9.50
N LEU A 425 12.36 1.25 9.61
CA LEU A 425 11.60 0.81 8.44
C LEU A 425 11.06 2.02 7.65
N VAL A 426 10.46 3.01 8.30
CA VAL A 426 9.98 4.24 7.65
C VAL A 426 11.13 5.00 6.99
N VAL A 427 12.25 5.19 7.71
CA VAL A 427 13.43 5.90 7.20
C VAL A 427 14.03 5.20 5.97
N VAL A 428 14.25 3.89 6.06
CA VAL A 428 14.81 3.11 4.95
C VAL A 428 13.84 3.06 3.76
N SER A 429 12.54 2.97 4.02
CA SER A 429 11.50 3.05 2.98
C SER A 429 11.57 4.38 2.23
N LEU A 430 11.67 5.50 2.94
CA LEU A 430 11.86 6.83 2.33
C LEU A 430 13.14 6.90 1.51
N ILE A 431 14.26 6.40 2.03
CA ILE A 431 15.53 6.37 1.30
C ILE A 431 15.38 5.59 -0.01
N VAL A 432 14.73 4.43 0.03
CA VAL A 432 14.52 3.58 -1.15
C VAL A 432 13.66 4.29 -2.18
N VAL A 433 12.48 4.81 -1.82
CA VAL A 433 11.58 5.45 -2.80
C VAL A 433 12.18 6.76 -3.35
N LEU A 434 12.91 7.53 -2.53
CA LEU A 434 13.59 8.75 -2.98
C LEU A 434 14.76 8.46 -3.94
N ARG A 435 15.46 7.34 -3.77
CA ARG A 435 16.45 6.88 -4.77
C ARG A 435 15.79 6.54 -6.09
N GLY A 436 14.62 5.93 -6.09
CA GLY A 436 13.79 5.70 -7.28
C GLY A 436 13.39 7.03 -7.95
N ALA A 437 12.99 8.02 -7.14
CA ALA A 437 12.63 9.35 -7.60
C ALA A 437 13.78 10.08 -8.31
N ALA A 438 15.00 9.93 -7.81
CA ALA A 438 16.19 10.52 -8.44
C ALA A 438 16.53 9.90 -9.80
N ARG A 439 15.97 8.73 -10.13
CA ARG A 439 16.27 7.96 -11.34
C ARG A 439 15.21 8.06 -12.43
N SER A 440 13.97 8.33 -12.07
CA SER A 440 12.86 8.33 -13.04
C SER A 440 11.65 9.12 -12.56
N ALA A 441 10.88 9.62 -13.55
CA ALA A 441 9.61 10.28 -13.30
C ALA A 441 8.60 9.36 -12.58
N GLU A 442 8.61 8.09 -12.95
CA GLU A 442 7.76 7.07 -12.36
C GLU A 442 8.15 6.81 -10.88
N GLY A 443 9.46 6.81 -10.60
CA GLY A 443 9.97 6.77 -9.23
C GLY A 443 9.58 7.99 -8.42
N ALA A 444 9.57 9.19 -9.03
CA ALA A 444 9.10 10.40 -8.38
C ALA A 444 7.59 10.32 -8.04
N ALA A 445 6.78 9.74 -8.92
CA ALA A 445 5.36 9.50 -8.64
C ALA A 445 5.17 8.56 -7.44
N VAL A 446 5.89 7.43 -7.43
CA VAL A 446 5.84 6.47 -6.30
C VAL A 446 6.29 7.11 -5.00
N ALA A 447 7.38 7.88 -5.01
CA ALA A 447 7.88 8.58 -3.82
C ALA A 447 6.88 9.62 -3.30
N SER A 448 6.25 10.39 -4.18
CA SER A 448 5.25 11.38 -3.80
C SER A 448 3.99 10.73 -3.22
N CYS A 449 3.52 9.63 -3.80
CA CYS A 449 2.42 8.82 -3.23
C CYS A 449 2.81 8.23 -1.87
N PHE A 450 4.05 7.76 -1.72
CA PHE A 450 4.53 7.22 -0.44
C PHE A 450 4.58 8.30 0.65
N VAL A 451 5.05 9.52 0.33
CA VAL A 451 5.02 10.67 1.25
C VAL A 451 3.58 10.99 1.66
N ALA A 452 2.64 11.04 0.70
CA ALA A 452 1.22 11.25 1.00
C ALA A 452 0.66 10.16 1.93
N MET A 453 0.98 8.89 1.67
CA MET A 453 0.58 7.77 2.50
C MET A 453 1.15 7.85 3.93
N LEU A 454 2.42 8.19 4.05
CA LEU A 454 3.08 8.35 5.35
C LEU A 454 2.43 9.48 6.17
N VAL A 455 2.20 10.64 5.55
CA VAL A 455 1.54 11.77 6.21
C VAL A 455 0.10 11.41 6.60
N HIS A 456 -0.63 10.70 5.75
CA HIS A 456 -1.97 10.21 6.08
C HIS A 456 -1.97 9.32 7.32
N SER A 457 -0.96 8.46 7.48
CA SER A 457 -0.86 7.51 8.60
C SER A 457 -0.62 8.19 9.96
N LEU A 458 -0.20 9.46 9.97
CA LEU A 458 -0.06 10.23 11.21
C LEU A 458 -1.42 10.65 11.80
N GLY A 459 -2.48 10.68 10.97
CA GLY A 459 -3.84 11.01 11.41
C GLY A 459 -4.86 9.90 11.17
N TYR A 460 -4.42 8.73 10.67
CA TYR A 460 -5.23 7.53 10.47
C TYR A 460 -4.31 6.30 10.43
N ALA A 461 -4.20 5.61 11.56
CA ALA A 461 -3.23 4.53 11.78
C ALA A 461 -3.56 3.28 10.96
N VAL A 462 -2.96 3.15 9.78
CA VAL A 462 -3.12 2.00 8.88
C VAL A 462 -1.90 1.77 7.98
N TRP A 463 -0.73 2.35 8.28
CA TRP A 463 0.41 2.29 7.37
C TRP A 463 0.88 0.86 7.08
N THR A 464 0.97 0.03 8.12
CA THR A 464 1.37 -1.37 8.01
C THR A 464 0.25 -2.28 7.50
N THR A 465 -1.00 -1.91 7.73
CA THR A 465 -2.20 -2.69 7.36
C THR A 465 -2.88 -2.21 6.09
N ASP A 466 -2.26 -1.29 5.34
CA ASP A 466 -2.76 -0.83 4.05
C ASP A 466 -2.00 -1.48 2.88
N PRO A 467 -2.68 -2.10 1.93
CA PRO A 467 -2.05 -2.73 0.78
C PRO A 467 -1.31 -1.73 -0.11
N ALA A 468 -1.72 -0.46 -0.16
CA ALA A 468 -1.06 0.57 -0.96
C ALA A 468 0.37 0.84 -0.46
N THR A 469 0.63 0.78 0.84
CA THR A 469 1.98 0.91 1.41
C THR A 469 2.91 -0.15 0.84
N TRP A 470 2.49 -1.42 0.92
CA TRP A 470 3.30 -2.54 0.44
C TRP A 470 3.47 -2.54 -1.08
N ALA A 471 2.42 -2.13 -1.82
CA ALA A 471 2.49 -1.97 -3.26
C ALA A 471 3.48 -0.87 -3.68
N LEU A 472 3.42 0.31 -3.04
CA LEU A 472 4.36 1.41 -3.29
C LEU A 472 5.80 1.01 -2.94
N LEU A 473 6.01 0.26 -1.86
CA LEU A 473 7.33 -0.26 -1.50
C LEU A 473 7.84 -1.28 -2.50
N GLY A 474 7.01 -2.21 -2.97
CA GLY A 474 7.40 -3.21 -3.96
C GLY A 474 7.81 -2.60 -5.29
N VAL A 475 7.01 -1.66 -5.81
CA VAL A 475 7.34 -0.89 -7.03
C VAL A 475 8.57 -0.01 -6.80
N GLY A 476 8.60 0.72 -5.66
CA GLY A 476 9.70 1.62 -5.30
C GLY A 476 11.03 0.91 -5.18
N ALA A 477 11.05 -0.30 -4.64
CA ALA A 477 12.25 -1.14 -4.52
C ALA A 477 12.88 -1.43 -5.89
N ILE A 478 12.05 -1.77 -6.89
CA ILE A 478 12.54 -2.04 -8.26
C ILE A 478 12.97 -0.77 -8.98
N LEU A 479 12.22 0.34 -8.82
CA LEU A 479 12.59 1.62 -9.45
C LEU A 479 13.85 2.23 -8.81
N ALA A 480 14.18 1.87 -7.58
CA ALA A 480 15.41 2.24 -6.91
C ALA A 480 16.63 1.42 -7.36
N ALA A 481 16.42 0.25 -7.98
CA ALA A 481 17.52 -0.56 -8.49
C ALA A 481 18.20 0.13 -9.69
N PRO A 482 19.54 0.07 -9.83
CA PRO A 482 20.25 0.63 -10.98
C PRO A 482 19.79 -0.04 -12.26
N ARG A 483 19.43 0.76 -13.27
CA ARG A 483 19.22 0.23 -14.63
C ARG A 483 20.58 -0.11 -15.24
N ALA A 484 20.68 -1.27 -15.90
CA ALA A 484 21.80 -1.53 -16.79
C ALA A 484 21.85 -0.40 -17.83
N PRO A 485 23.03 0.15 -18.24
CA PRO A 485 23.10 1.01 -19.40
C PRO A 485 22.52 0.26 -20.59
N PRO A 486 21.91 0.97 -21.56
CA PRO A 486 21.66 0.39 -22.86
C PRO A 486 22.97 -0.25 -23.32
N ASP A 487 22.91 -1.52 -23.75
CA ASP A 487 24.08 -2.25 -24.23
C ASP A 487 24.87 -1.31 -25.16
N GLU A 488 26.11 -1.01 -24.80
CA GLU A 488 27.07 -0.59 -25.78
C GLU A 488 27.06 -1.73 -26.78
N VAL A 489 26.48 -1.49 -27.95
CA VAL A 489 26.63 -2.35 -29.12
C VAL A 489 28.15 -2.63 -29.16
N PRO A 490 28.58 -3.92 -29.01
CA PRO A 490 30.00 -4.19 -29.11
C PRO A 490 30.45 -3.52 -30.37
N ALA A 491 31.38 -2.57 -30.27
CA ALA A 491 31.99 -1.98 -31.46
C ALA A 491 32.41 -3.17 -32.29
N THR A 492 31.66 -3.44 -33.35
CA THR A 492 32.03 -4.41 -34.36
C THR A 492 33.47 -4.08 -34.65
N HIS A 493 34.35 -5.02 -34.31
CA HIS A 493 35.76 -4.92 -34.64
C HIS A 493 35.85 -4.24 -35.99
N ALA A 494 36.46 -3.06 -36.03
CA ALA A 494 36.86 -2.41 -37.26
C ALA A 494 37.52 -3.50 -38.05
N VAL A 495 36.93 -3.83 -39.20
CA VAL A 495 37.52 -4.73 -40.18
C VAL A 495 38.88 -4.13 -40.45
N ALA A 496 39.91 -4.82 -39.92
CA ALA A 496 41.29 -4.46 -40.20
C ALA A 496 41.42 -4.34 -41.72
N ASP A 497 41.93 -3.22 -42.16
CA ASP A 497 42.32 -2.92 -43.51
C ASP A 497 42.81 -4.17 -44.23
N ALA A 498 41.98 -4.75 -45.07
CA ALA A 498 42.39 -5.68 -46.07
C ALA A 498 43.03 -4.84 -47.19
N THR A 499 44.33 -4.70 -47.13
CA THR A 499 45.14 -4.24 -48.25
C THR A 499 44.78 -5.05 -49.50
N PRO A 500 44.37 -4.44 -50.62
CA PRO A 500 44.07 -5.17 -51.82
C PRO A 500 45.38 -5.83 -52.38
N PRO A 501 45.29 -7.02 -52.97
CA PRO A 501 46.46 -7.71 -53.53
C PRO A 501 47.03 -6.89 -54.68
N PRO A 502 48.38 -6.90 -54.90
CA PRO A 502 49.03 -6.15 -55.96
C PRO A 502 48.64 -6.70 -57.34
N HIS A 503 48.27 -5.79 -58.26
CA HIS A 503 47.95 -6.11 -59.61
C HIS A 503 49.20 -6.71 -60.34
N PRO A 504 49.02 -7.75 -61.14
CA PRO A 504 50.13 -8.28 -62.00
C PRO A 504 50.56 -7.25 -63.03
N ARG A 505 51.87 -7.05 -63.13
CA ARG A 505 52.49 -6.21 -64.17
C ARG A 505 52.31 -6.86 -65.54
N PRO A 506 51.99 -6.11 -66.62
CA PRO A 506 51.99 -6.65 -68.00
C PRO A 506 53.41 -6.96 -68.41
N ALA A 507 53.58 -8.14 -69.07
CA ALA A 507 54.83 -8.53 -69.73
C ALA A 507 55.13 -7.66 -70.94
N ALA A 508 56.36 -7.18 -71.02
CA ALA A 508 56.87 -6.48 -72.16
C ALA A 508 57.17 -7.48 -73.30
N VAL A 509 56.73 -7.15 -74.55
CA VAL A 509 57.26 -7.60 -75.84
C VAL A 509 57.76 -6.40 -76.56
#